data_1a5106cf91bd3adc9b7032c41da4433e
#
_entry.id   1a5106cf91bd3adc9b7032c41da4433e
#
_cell.length_a   1.000
_cell.length_b   1.000
_cell.length_c   1.000
_cell.angle_alpha   90.00
_cell.angle_beta   90.00
_cell.angle_gamma   90.00
#
_symmetry.space_group_name_H-M   'P 1'
#
loop_
_entity.id
_entity.type
_entity.pdbx_description
1 polymer ?
#
loop_
_entity_poly.entity_id
_entity_poly.type
_entity_poly.pdbx_seq_one_letter_code
_entity_poly.pdbx_strand_id
1 'polypeptide(L)'
;MSLWPFLGKHPRYREHGLLERLCEPDRVIQFRVAWVDDKGQTQVNRAFRVQHNMAIGPYKGGMRFHPSVNLSILKFLGFEQTFKNALTTLPMGGGKGGSDFDPKGKSDGEVMRFCQALMSELYRHLGADTDVPAGDIGVGAREVGFMAGMMKKLSNNAGSVFTGKGIAYGGSLMRPEATGYGTVYFAQEMLRRKQMGFEDRRVSISGSGNVAQYAADKAMELGAKVVTLSDSDGTLVCEGGLTHGMLQDLMEFKNVQRGRLKDFCKQHKLKFEAGKRPWHVPVDIALPCATQNELDAADAKHLIANGVVCVAEGANMPSTLEAVEHFLAAGTLYAPGKASNAGGVATSGLEMSQNAMRLSWTHSEVDLRLHEIMKDIHGNCVRHGERKDGTVNYVEGANVAGFVKIADAMLAQGVC
;
A
#
# COMPACT_ATOMS: atom_id res chain seq x y z
N MET A 1 6.31 13.11 15.99
CA MET A 1 7.31 14.17 16.08
C MET A 1 7.26 15.17 14.92
N SER A 2 7.06 14.76 13.67
CA SER A 2 7.03 15.69 12.50
C SER A 2 5.88 16.71 12.50
N LEU A 3 4.76 16.46 13.18
CA LEU A 3 3.64 17.41 13.26
C LEU A 3 3.84 18.53 14.30
N TRP A 4 4.70 18.36 15.33
CA TRP A 4 4.85 19.35 16.40
C TRP A 4 5.28 20.74 15.93
N PRO A 5 6.28 20.87 15.02
CA PRO A 5 6.65 22.18 14.49
C PRO A 5 5.51 22.86 13.73
N PHE A 6 4.72 22.08 12.99
CA PHE A 6 3.55 22.58 12.27
C PHE A 6 2.45 23.06 13.23
N LEU A 7 2.08 22.24 14.22
CA LEU A 7 1.08 22.58 15.24
C LEU A 7 1.46 23.79 16.06
N GLY A 8 2.76 24.02 16.30
CA GLY A 8 3.28 25.22 16.96
C GLY A 8 2.97 26.52 16.23
N LYS A 9 2.91 26.47 14.89
CA LYS A 9 2.62 27.61 14.02
C LYS A 9 1.12 27.76 13.68
N HIS A 10 0.29 26.75 13.99
CA HIS A 10 -1.12 26.72 13.62
C HIS A 10 -2.01 26.37 14.84
N PRO A 11 -2.25 27.35 15.76
CA PRO A 11 -2.97 27.10 17.02
C PRO A 11 -4.35 26.47 16.87
N ARG A 12 -5.07 26.77 15.78
CA ARG A 12 -6.42 26.25 15.50
C ARG A 12 -6.50 24.71 15.54
N TYR A 13 -5.40 24.01 15.22
CA TYR A 13 -5.36 22.54 15.29
C TYR A 13 -5.09 21.97 16.68
N ARG A 14 -5.00 22.81 17.70
CA ARG A 14 -4.89 22.42 19.11
C ARG A 14 -6.24 22.53 19.85
N GLU A 15 -7.23 23.09 19.17
CA GLU A 15 -8.55 23.32 19.74
C GLU A 15 -9.43 22.07 19.62
N HIS A 16 -10.49 22.02 20.41
CA HIS A 16 -11.55 21.00 20.37
C HIS A 16 -11.07 19.53 20.53
N GLY A 17 -9.92 19.29 21.20
CA GLY A 17 -9.39 17.94 21.41
C GLY A 17 -9.07 17.19 20.10
N LEU A 18 -8.69 17.92 19.04
CA LEU A 18 -8.54 17.38 17.71
C LEU A 18 -7.52 16.23 17.63
N LEU A 19 -6.38 16.38 18.32
CA LEU A 19 -5.32 15.36 18.33
C LEU A 19 -5.77 14.11 19.07
N GLU A 20 -6.40 14.27 20.20
CA GLU A 20 -6.95 13.18 21.01
C GLU A 20 -8.01 12.41 20.25
N ARG A 21 -8.93 13.11 19.59
CA ARG A 21 -9.96 12.53 18.71
C ARG A 21 -9.36 11.81 17.51
N LEU A 22 -8.29 12.35 16.93
CA LEU A 22 -7.63 11.71 15.79
C LEU A 22 -6.85 10.44 16.17
N CYS A 23 -6.36 10.35 17.41
CA CYS A 23 -5.63 9.19 17.92
C CYS A 23 -6.54 8.02 18.32
N GLU A 24 -7.81 8.30 18.69
CA GLU A 24 -8.78 7.27 19.01
C GLU A 24 -9.71 6.99 17.82
N PRO A 25 -10.02 5.71 17.53
CA PRO A 25 -10.96 5.37 16.47
C PRO A 25 -12.39 5.78 16.84
N ASP A 26 -13.18 6.15 15.82
CA ASP A 26 -14.61 6.46 16.01
C ASP A 26 -15.36 5.29 16.66
N ARG A 27 -15.00 4.05 16.29
CA ARG A 27 -15.53 2.83 16.92
C ARG A 27 -14.70 1.60 16.64
N VAL A 28 -14.82 0.60 17.50
CA VAL A 28 -14.26 -0.74 17.36
C VAL A 28 -15.38 -1.77 17.46
N ILE A 29 -15.45 -2.67 16.50
CA ILE A 29 -16.34 -3.83 16.50
C ILE A 29 -15.47 -5.05 16.73
N GLN A 30 -15.72 -5.78 17.81
CA GLN A 30 -15.05 -7.04 18.12
C GLN A 30 -16.09 -8.14 18.28
N PHE A 31 -15.85 -9.28 17.65
CA PHE A 31 -16.79 -10.40 17.71
C PHE A 31 -16.08 -11.76 17.55
N ARG A 32 -16.79 -12.81 17.92
CA ARG A 32 -16.40 -14.20 17.77
C ARG A 32 -16.82 -14.69 16.38
N VAL A 33 -15.94 -15.43 15.72
CA VAL A 33 -16.25 -16.16 14.49
C VAL A 33 -16.16 -17.65 14.76
N ALA A 34 -17.29 -18.36 14.80
CA ALA A 34 -17.37 -19.80 14.92
C ALA A 34 -17.65 -20.40 13.53
N TRP A 35 -16.87 -21.40 13.13
CA TRP A 35 -16.97 -22.04 11.83
C TRP A 35 -16.56 -23.51 11.94
N VAL A 36 -16.87 -24.33 10.92
CA VAL A 36 -16.60 -25.76 10.91
C VAL A 36 -15.51 -26.10 9.89
N ASP A 37 -14.47 -26.81 10.31
CA ASP A 37 -13.41 -27.28 9.42
C ASP A 37 -13.81 -28.47 8.55
N ASP A 38 -12.91 -28.95 7.70
CA ASP A 38 -13.16 -30.09 6.82
C ASP A 38 -13.33 -31.42 7.55
N LYS A 39 -12.93 -31.48 8.84
CA LYS A 39 -13.12 -32.66 9.69
C LYS A 39 -14.43 -32.61 10.48
N GLY A 40 -15.28 -31.60 10.26
CA GLY A 40 -16.51 -31.39 11.00
C GLY A 40 -16.32 -30.83 12.41
N GLN A 41 -15.12 -30.32 12.75
CA GLN A 41 -14.84 -29.78 14.07
C GLN A 41 -15.11 -28.27 14.11
N THR A 42 -15.68 -27.81 15.22
CA THR A 42 -15.92 -26.38 15.44
C THR A 42 -14.63 -25.68 15.76
N GLN A 43 -14.33 -24.65 15.00
CA GLN A 43 -13.22 -23.72 15.18
C GLN A 43 -13.75 -22.36 15.63
N VAL A 44 -12.96 -21.64 16.43
CA VAL A 44 -13.34 -20.32 16.97
C VAL A 44 -12.19 -19.35 16.81
N ASN A 45 -12.45 -18.23 16.15
CA ASN A 45 -11.52 -17.13 15.96
C ASN A 45 -12.11 -15.83 16.52
N ARG A 46 -11.24 -14.87 16.78
CA ARG A 46 -11.60 -13.48 17.10
C ARG A 46 -11.47 -12.64 15.83
N ALA A 47 -12.42 -11.74 15.64
CA ALA A 47 -12.37 -10.78 14.54
C ALA A 47 -12.64 -9.36 15.06
N PHE A 48 -12.10 -8.41 14.30
CA PHE A 48 -12.18 -6.99 14.62
C PHE A 48 -12.43 -6.17 13.35
N ARG A 49 -13.18 -5.07 13.49
CA ARG A 49 -13.20 -3.97 12.55
C ARG A 49 -13.02 -2.68 13.29
N VAL A 50 -11.96 -1.95 12.99
CA VAL A 50 -11.67 -0.62 13.48
C VAL A 50 -12.13 0.37 12.43
N GLN A 51 -13.18 1.11 12.74
CA GLN A 51 -13.67 2.26 12.00
C GLN A 51 -12.99 3.48 12.61
N HIS A 52 -11.88 3.92 11.97
CA HIS A 52 -10.96 4.83 12.64
C HIS A 52 -11.40 6.29 12.54
N ASN A 53 -11.67 6.77 11.32
CA ASN A 53 -12.09 8.15 11.08
C ASN A 53 -12.84 8.27 9.76
N MET A 54 -14.01 8.87 9.75
CA MET A 54 -14.85 9.07 8.57
C MET A 54 -15.02 10.55 8.15
N ALA A 55 -14.26 11.46 8.72
CA ALA A 55 -14.41 12.89 8.45
C ALA A 55 -14.28 13.25 6.94
N ILE A 56 -13.55 12.47 6.17
CA ILE A 56 -13.34 12.72 4.72
C ILE A 56 -14.28 11.87 3.84
N GLY A 57 -14.85 10.79 4.37
CA GLY A 57 -15.69 9.85 3.63
C GLY A 57 -15.78 8.50 4.33
N PRO A 58 -16.38 7.48 3.70
CA PRO A 58 -16.60 6.19 4.33
C PRO A 58 -15.29 5.56 4.82
N TYR A 59 -15.36 4.81 5.91
CA TYR A 59 -14.20 4.06 6.40
C TYR A 59 -13.66 3.15 5.31
N LYS A 60 -12.36 3.18 5.07
CA LYS A 60 -11.72 2.41 4.00
C LYS A 60 -10.43 1.80 4.47
N GLY A 61 -10.27 0.50 4.28
CA GLY A 61 -9.02 -0.21 4.55
C GLY A 61 -9.18 -1.71 4.58
N GLY A 62 -8.04 -2.42 4.52
CA GLY A 62 -7.98 -3.86 4.35
C GLY A 62 -8.47 -4.68 5.54
N MET A 63 -8.80 -5.94 5.25
CA MET A 63 -8.98 -7.03 6.21
C MET A 63 -7.73 -7.91 6.21
N ARG A 64 -7.18 -8.23 7.39
CA ARG A 64 -5.99 -9.08 7.55
C ARG A 64 -6.36 -10.40 8.22
N PHE A 65 -5.97 -11.52 7.61
CA PHE A 65 -6.09 -12.84 8.23
C PHE A 65 -4.70 -13.39 8.55
N HIS A 66 -4.34 -13.35 9.82
CA HIS A 66 -3.03 -13.80 10.29
C HIS A 66 -3.08 -14.06 11.82
N PRO A 67 -2.41 -15.09 12.33
CA PRO A 67 -2.42 -15.43 13.78
C PRO A 67 -1.98 -14.28 14.71
N SER A 68 -1.15 -13.36 14.22
CA SER A 68 -0.69 -12.21 15.01
C SER A 68 -1.71 -11.07 15.13
N VAL A 69 -2.85 -11.15 14.45
CA VAL A 69 -3.85 -10.07 14.45
C VAL A 69 -4.40 -9.87 15.87
N ASN A 70 -4.33 -8.64 16.33
CA ASN A 70 -4.91 -8.18 17.58
C ASN A 70 -5.42 -6.74 17.44
N LEU A 71 -6.19 -6.28 18.40
CA LEU A 71 -6.82 -4.96 18.35
C LEU A 71 -5.79 -3.82 18.27
N SER A 72 -4.69 -3.90 19.02
CA SER A 72 -3.66 -2.84 19.04
C SER A 72 -3.05 -2.62 17.66
N ILE A 73 -2.67 -3.72 16.98
CA ILE A 73 -2.14 -3.67 15.61
C ILE A 73 -3.17 -3.05 14.66
N LEU A 74 -4.45 -3.42 14.77
CA LEU A 74 -5.48 -2.92 13.87
C LEU A 74 -5.84 -1.44 14.14
N LYS A 75 -5.81 -0.97 15.40
CA LYS A 75 -5.94 0.47 15.74
C LYS A 75 -4.82 1.27 15.08
N PHE A 76 -3.57 0.85 15.25
CA PHE A 76 -2.43 1.49 14.62
C PHE A 76 -2.53 1.52 13.08
N LEU A 77 -2.86 0.39 12.47
CA LEU A 77 -3.02 0.31 11.02
C LEU A 77 -4.22 1.12 10.51
N GLY A 78 -5.30 1.24 11.29
CA GLY A 78 -6.44 2.10 10.97
C GLY A 78 -6.07 3.58 10.98
N PHE A 79 -5.28 4.00 11.99
CA PHE A 79 -4.71 5.34 12.07
C PHE A 79 -3.83 5.65 10.84
N GLU A 80 -2.86 4.79 10.52
CA GLU A 80 -2.02 4.98 9.33
C GLU A 80 -2.83 5.04 8.03
N GLN A 81 -3.84 4.16 7.92
CA GLN A 81 -4.71 4.12 6.75
C GLN A 81 -5.48 5.42 6.56
N THR A 82 -5.91 6.08 7.64
CA THR A 82 -6.59 7.38 7.60
C THR A 82 -5.70 8.44 6.93
N PHE A 83 -4.44 8.55 7.33
CA PHE A 83 -3.49 9.48 6.72
C PHE A 83 -3.17 9.13 5.27
N LYS A 84 -2.98 7.85 4.96
CA LYS A 84 -2.72 7.38 3.61
C LYS A 84 -3.87 7.70 2.66
N ASN A 85 -5.11 7.44 3.08
CA ASN A 85 -6.30 7.73 2.29
C ASN A 85 -6.48 9.23 2.06
N ALA A 86 -6.21 10.05 3.08
CA ALA A 86 -6.29 11.50 2.97
C ALA A 86 -5.37 12.06 1.86
N LEU A 87 -4.19 11.47 1.67
CA LEU A 87 -3.25 11.90 0.63
C LEU A 87 -3.78 11.66 -0.78
N THR A 88 -4.62 10.65 -1.01
CA THR A 88 -5.13 10.31 -2.35
C THR A 88 -6.06 11.35 -2.96
N THR A 89 -6.43 12.40 -2.21
CA THR A 89 -7.45 13.40 -2.57
C THR A 89 -8.87 12.85 -2.69
N LEU A 90 -9.06 11.55 -2.76
CA LEU A 90 -10.36 10.89 -2.85
C LEU A 90 -11.14 10.96 -1.51
N PRO A 91 -12.48 10.92 -1.54
CA PRO A 91 -13.32 11.01 -0.35
C PRO A 91 -13.38 9.66 0.38
N MET A 92 -12.30 9.30 1.06
CA MET A 92 -12.17 8.06 1.81
C MET A 92 -11.63 8.33 3.21
N GLY A 93 -12.35 7.90 4.22
CA GLY A 93 -11.89 7.82 5.60
C GLY A 93 -10.92 6.67 5.84
N GLY A 94 -10.65 6.34 7.08
CA GLY A 94 -9.74 5.27 7.45
C GLY A 94 -10.39 4.18 8.28
N GLY A 95 -10.07 2.94 7.98
CA GLY A 95 -10.48 1.78 8.75
C GLY A 95 -9.54 0.59 8.55
N LYS A 96 -9.60 -0.37 9.44
CA LYS A 96 -8.82 -1.60 9.34
C LYS A 96 -9.55 -2.73 10.04
N GLY A 97 -9.45 -3.94 9.51
CA GLY A 97 -10.04 -5.10 10.15
C GLY A 97 -9.17 -6.34 10.02
N GLY A 98 -9.62 -7.41 10.62
CA GLY A 98 -8.94 -8.69 10.52
C GLY A 98 -9.38 -9.70 11.56
N SER A 99 -8.73 -10.85 11.49
CA SER A 99 -8.94 -11.97 12.41
C SER A 99 -7.61 -12.71 12.65
N ASP A 100 -7.50 -13.37 13.79
CA ASP A 100 -6.42 -14.30 14.11
C ASP A 100 -6.52 -15.62 13.34
N PHE A 101 -7.43 -15.75 12.39
CA PHE A 101 -7.54 -16.86 11.45
C PHE A 101 -6.29 -16.94 10.56
N ASP A 102 -5.72 -18.14 10.42
CA ASP A 102 -4.62 -18.41 9.49
C ASP A 102 -5.15 -19.15 8.25
N PRO A 103 -5.17 -18.51 7.07
CA PRO A 103 -5.61 -19.15 5.83
C PRO A 103 -4.58 -20.14 5.25
N LYS A 104 -3.34 -20.15 5.78
CA LYS A 104 -2.31 -21.07 5.31
C LYS A 104 -2.70 -22.53 5.55
N GLY A 105 -2.60 -23.35 4.52
CA GLY A 105 -2.90 -24.78 4.61
C GLY A 105 -4.39 -25.12 4.77
N LYS A 106 -5.27 -24.14 4.70
CA LYS A 106 -6.71 -24.33 4.69
C LYS A 106 -7.24 -24.58 3.27
N SER A 107 -8.25 -25.46 3.17
CA SER A 107 -8.94 -25.66 1.90
C SER A 107 -9.77 -24.43 1.50
N ASP A 108 -10.12 -24.32 0.22
CA ASP A 108 -11.02 -23.25 -0.25
C ASP A 108 -12.38 -23.32 0.44
N GLY A 109 -12.86 -24.52 0.76
CA GLY A 109 -14.09 -24.74 1.51
C GLY A 109 -14.01 -24.22 2.95
N GLU A 110 -12.90 -24.44 3.64
CA GLU A 110 -12.65 -23.91 4.99
C GLU A 110 -12.60 -22.39 4.99
N VAL A 111 -11.83 -21.79 4.06
CA VAL A 111 -11.71 -20.34 3.92
C VAL A 111 -13.07 -19.71 3.57
N MET A 112 -13.85 -20.34 2.71
CA MET A 112 -15.20 -19.88 2.37
C MET A 112 -16.11 -19.88 3.60
N ARG A 113 -16.16 -20.99 4.35
CA ARG A 113 -16.98 -21.09 5.58
C ARG A 113 -16.56 -20.07 6.63
N PHE A 114 -15.25 -19.87 6.81
CA PHE A 114 -14.75 -18.81 7.70
C PHE A 114 -15.21 -17.42 7.26
N CYS A 115 -15.05 -17.07 5.97
CA CYS A 115 -15.48 -15.78 5.42
C CYS A 115 -17.01 -15.58 5.58
N GLN A 116 -17.79 -16.60 5.37
CA GLN A 116 -19.26 -16.56 5.54
C GLN A 116 -19.63 -16.33 7.02
N ALA A 117 -18.98 -17.04 7.95
CA ALA A 117 -19.21 -16.88 9.38
C ALA A 117 -18.79 -15.48 9.86
N LEU A 118 -17.65 -14.97 9.38
CA LEU A 118 -17.20 -13.59 9.66
C LEU A 118 -18.22 -12.56 9.18
N MET A 119 -18.72 -12.73 7.97
CA MET A 119 -19.67 -11.80 7.37
C MET A 119 -21.06 -11.83 8.02
N SER A 120 -21.48 -12.94 8.64
CA SER A 120 -22.76 -13.01 9.35
C SER A 120 -22.85 -12.00 10.52
N GLU A 121 -21.71 -11.62 11.08
CA GLU A 121 -21.61 -10.57 12.09
C GLU A 121 -21.26 -9.20 11.51
N LEU A 122 -20.29 -9.15 10.60
CA LEU A 122 -19.69 -7.90 10.12
C LEU A 122 -20.61 -7.11 9.17
N TYR A 123 -21.49 -7.76 8.41
CA TYR A 123 -22.27 -7.11 7.33
C TYR A 123 -23.10 -5.90 7.79
N ARG A 124 -23.58 -5.91 9.04
CA ARG A 124 -24.40 -4.82 9.63
C ARG A 124 -23.65 -3.50 9.73
N HIS A 125 -22.33 -3.56 9.73
CA HIS A 125 -21.43 -2.44 9.94
C HIS A 125 -20.78 -1.95 8.67
N LEU A 126 -21.06 -2.60 7.53
CA LEU A 126 -20.48 -2.31 6.24
C LEU A 126 -21.51 -1.67 5.29
N GLY A 127 -21.03 -0.87 4.36
CA GLY A 127 -21.86 -0.25 3.33
C GLY A 127 -21.01 0.58 2.38
N ALA A 128 -21.51 0.81 1.17
CA ALA A 128 -20.79 1.59 0.14
C ALA A 128 -20.43 3.01 0.63
N ASP A 129 -21.32 3.60 1.44
CA ASP A 129 -21.17 4.94 2.00
C ASP A 129 -20.85 4.94 3.51
N THR A 130 -20.63 3.77 4.10
CA THR A 130 -20.32 3.61 5.53
C THR A 130 -18.92 3.08 5.73
N ASP A 131 -18.64 1.84 5.26
CA ASP A 131 -17.36 1.18 5.47
C ASP A 131 -17.11 0.16 4.35
N VAL A 132 -16.01 0.34 3.63
CA VAL A 132 -15.63 -0.43 2.44
C VAL A 132 -14.30 -1.16 2.68
N PRO A 133 -14.33 -2.43 3.10
CA PRO A 133 -13.12 -3.23 3.26
C PRO A 133 -12.42 -3.55 1.93
N ALA A 134 -11.16 -4.01 2.06
CA ALA A 134 -10.33 -4.48 0.95
C ALA A 134 -9.48 -5.68 1.40
N GLY A 135 -8.64 -6.20 0.51
CA GLY A 135 -7.62 -7.19 0.86
C GLY A 135 -6.45 -6.59 1.65
N ASP A 136 -5.75 -7.46 2.37
CA ASP A 136 -4.50 -7.22 3.09
C ASP A 136 -3.80 -8.58 3.28
N ILE A 137 -2.80 -8.71 4.17
CA ILE A 137 -2.13 -9.99 4.44
C ILE A 137 -3.16 -11.10 4.72
N GLY A 138 -3.04 -12.21 4.01
CA GLY A 138 -3.94 -13.36 4.12
C GLY A 138 -5.34 -13.17 3.53
N VAL A 139 -5.60 -12.04 2.86
CA VAL A 139 -6.87 -11.73 2.20
C VAL A 139 -6.60 -11.24 0.78
N GLY A 140 -6.78 -12.11 -0.18
CA GLY A 140 -6.67 -11.83 -1.60
C GLY A 140 -8.04 -11.77 -2.30
N ALA A 141 -8.02 -11.89 -3.63
CA ALA A 141 -9.24 -11.85 -4.45
C ALA A 141 -10.23 -12.98 -4.09
N ARG A 142 -9.75 -14.16 -3.67
CA ARG A 142 -10.55 -15.29 -3.24
C ARG A 142 -11.37 -14.93 -1.99
N GLU A 143 -10.73 -14.48 -0.93
CA GLU A 143 -11.35 -14.10 0.33
C GLU A 143 -12.31 -12.91 0.14
N VAL A 144 -11.89 -11.90 -0.62
CA VAL A 144 -12.74 -10.77 -0.99
C VAL A 144 -13.99 -11.26 -1.74
N GLY A 145 -13.84 -12.22 -2.66
CA GLY A 145 -14.96 -12.82 -3.38
C GLY A 145 -15.97 -13.50 -2.46
N PHE A 146 -15.50 -14.32 -1.53
CA PHE A 146 -16.36 -15.01 -0.55
C PHE A 146 -17.09 -14.01 0.36
N MET A 147 -16.41 -12.99 0.85
CA MET A 147 -17.00 -11.95 1.70
C MET A 147 -18.01 -11.10 0.92
N ALA A 148 -17.68 -10.67 -0.29
CA ALA A 148 -18.57 -9.87 -1.14
C ALA A 148 -19.84 -10.64 -1.53
N GLY A 149 -19.72 -11.92 -1.85
CA GLY A 149 -20.86 -12.80 -2.14
C GLY A 149 -21.80 -12.94 -0.93
N MET A 150 -21.23 -13.15 0.26
CA MET A 150 -22.02 -13.25 1.49
C MET A 150 -22.65 -11.91 1.87
N MET A 151 -21.96 -10.79 1.68
CA MET A 151 -22.53 -9.44 1.88
C MET A 151 -23.78 -9.23 1.05
N LYS A 152 -23.75 -9.54 -0.25
CA LYS A 152 -24.91 -9.42 -1.16
C LYS A 152 -26.08 -10.26 -0.67
N LYS A 153 -25.81 -11.49 -0.23
CA LYS A 153 -26.84 -12.42 0.26
C LYS A 153 -27.51 -11.89 1.53
N LEU A 154 -26.72 -11.43 2.51
CA LEU A 154 -27.25 -10.99 3.82
C LEU A 154 -27.96 -9.64 3.76
N SER A 155 -27.44 -8.70 2.96
CA SER A 155 -28.03 -7.37 2.81
C SER A 155 -29.15 -7.29 1.78
N ASN A 156 -29.35 -8.35 0.97
CA ASN A 156 -30.21 -8.33 -0.21
C ASN A 156 -29.96 -7.11 -1.12
N ASN A 157 -28.68 -6.72 -1.24
CA ASN A 157 -28.26 -5.54 -1.96
C ASN A 157 -27.01 -5.84 -2.78
N ALA A 158 -27.05 -5.53 -4.08
CA ALA A 158 -25.92 -5.65 -4.99
C ALA A 158 -24.94 -4.49 -4.90
N GLY A 159 -25.11 -3.57 -3.94
CA GLY A 159 -24.20 -2.46 -3.69
C GLY A 159 -22.77 -2.94 -3.45
N SER A 160 -21.81 -2.15 -3.92
CA SER A 160 -20.41 -2.53 -3.92
C SER A 160 -19.73 -2.14 -2.60
N VAL A 161 -19.59 -3.10 -1.71
CA VAL A 161 -19.05 -2.86 -0.37
C VAL A 161 -17.57 -3.20 -0.26
N PHE A 162 -17.00 -4.02 -1.10
CA PHE A 162 -15.58 -4.39 -1.09
C PHE A 162 -14.83 -3.77 -2.26
N THR A 163 -13.50 -3.60 -2.13
CA THR A 163 -12.59 -3.36 -3.26
C THR A 163 -11.54 -4.45 -3.37
N GLY A 164 -10.94 -4.57 -4.57
CA GLY A 164 -10.13 -5.73 -4.93
C GLY A 164 -10.99 -6.92 -5.35
N LYS A 165 -12.21 -6.65 -5.83
CA LYS A 165 -13.12 -7.64 -6.38
C LYS A 165 -12.65 -8.15 -7.74
N GLY A 166 -13.14 -9.31 -8.14
CA GLY A 166 -12.99 -9.79 -9.51
C GLY A 166 -13.72 -8.88 -10.50
N ILE A 167 -13.19 -8.77 -11.72
CA ILE A 167 -13.74 -7.92 -12.79
C ILE A 167 -15.21 -8.25 -13.09
N ALA A 168 -15.57 -9.54 -13.07
CA ALA A 168 -16.93 -9.99 -13.36
C ALA A 168 -18.01 -9.46 -12.40
N TYR A 169 -17.64 -8.94 -11.24
CA TYR A 169 -18.57 -8.43 -10.24
C TYR A 169 -18.17 -7.09 -9.62
N GLY A 170 -17.63 -6.21 -10.44
CA GLY A 170 -17.39 -4.81 -10.11
C GLY A 170 -15.98 -4.47 -9.65
N GLY A 171 -14.99 -5.32 -9.93
CA GLY A 171 -13.58 -5.01 -9.75
C GLY A 171 -13.09 -3.98 -10.76
N SER A 172 -11.99 -3.28 -10.45
CA SER A 172 -11.32 -2.35 -11.34
C SER A 172 -10.13 -2.99 -12.04
N LEU A 173 -9.94 -2.68 -13.30
CA LEU A 173 -8.66 -2.88 -13.98
C LEU A 173 -7.55 -2.12 -13.25
N MET A 174 -6.29 -2.42 -13.54
CA MET A 174 -5.11 -1.78 -12.94
C MET A 174 -4.91 -2.01 -11.43
N ARG A 175 -5.75 -2.82 -10.76
CA ARG A 175 -5.59 -3.02 -9.31
C ARG A 175 -4.30 -3.76 -8.94
N PRO A 176 -3.88 -4.81 -9.68
CA PRO A 176 -2.58 -5.48 -9.46
C PRO A 176 -1.39 -4.53 -9.67
N GLU A 177 -1.42 -3.71 -10.72
CA GLU A 177 -0.36 -2.82 -11.15
C GLU A 177 -0.19 -1.60 -10.24
N ALA A 178 -1.28 -1.14 -9.68
CA ALA A 178 -1.44 0.20 -9.13
C ALA A 178 -0.41 0.60 -8.06
N THR A 179 0.02 -0.32 -7.20
CA THR A 179 0.99 0.02 -6.16
C THR A 179 2.38 0.23 -6.76
N GLY A 180 2.83 -0.67 -7.62
CA GLY A 180 4.11 -0.56 -8.31
C GLY A 180 4.15 0.65 -9.25
N TYR A 181 3.13 0.82 -10.09
CA TYR A 181 3.01 1.97 -10.99
C TYR A 181 2.97 3.28 -10.22
N GLY A 182 2.16 3.37 -9.16
CA GLY A 182 2.08 4.56 -8.33
C GLY A 182 3.42 4.94 -7.69
N THR A 183 4.20 3.95 -7.25
CA THR A 183 5.54 4.18 -6.69
C THR A 183 6.46 4.81 -7.73
N VAL A 184 6.44 4.33 -8.96
CA VAL A 184 7.25 4.86 -10.06
C VAL A 184 6.76 6.24 -10.48
N TYR A 185 5.45 6.49 -10.57
CA TYR A 185 4.90 7.82 -10.87
C TYR A 185 5.31 8.86 -9.83
N PHE A 186 5.24 8.51 -8.54
CA PHE A 186 5.67 9.41 -7.48
C PHE A 186 7.17 9.70 -7.57
N ALA A 187 8.00 8.68 -7.79
CA ALA A 187 9.45 8.84 -7.98
C ALA A 187 9.77 9.72 -9.22
N GLN A 188 9.01 9.57 -10.31
CA GLN A 188 9.15 10.39 -11.51
C GLN A 188 8.90 11.87 -11.21
N GLU A 189 7.88 12.21 -10.43
CA GLU A 189 7.61 13.59 -10.04
C GLU A 189 8.71 14.16 -9.14
N MET A 190 9.29 13.34 -8.25
CA MET A 190 10.47 13.74 -7.44
C MET A 190 11.68 14.05 -8.31
N LEU A 191 11.97 13.18 -9.29
CA LEU A 191 13.10 13.34 -10.21
C LEU A 191 12.92 14.57 -11.13
N ARG A 192 11.70 14.84 -11.60
CA ARG A 192 11.38 16.02 -12.41
C ARG A 192 11.75 17.33 -11.73
N ARG A 193 11.63 17.42 -10.41
CA ARG A 193 12.09 18.62 -9.67
C ARG A 193 13.59 18.86 -9.77
N LYS A 194 14.38 17.83 -10.05
CA LYS A 194 15.81 17.92 -10.33
C LYS A 194 16.14 17.88 -11.84
N GLN A 195 15.13 18.06 -12.71
CA GLN A 195 15.26 17.97 -14.16
C GLN A 195 15.81 16.59 -14.62
N MET A 196 15.42 15.53 -13.91
CA MET A 196 15.83 14.15 -14.15
C MET A 196 14.60 13.30 -14.48
N GLY A 197 14.82 12.10 -15.00
CA GLY A 197 13.83 11.09 -15.27
C GLY A 197 14.36 9.68 -15.07
N PHE A 198 13.60 8.68 -15.50
CA PHE A 198 13.98 7.28 -15.45
C PHE A 198 14.86 6.84 -16.64
N GLU A 199 14.83 7.57 -17.74
CA GLU A 199 15.54 7.19 -18.97
C GLU A 199 17.04 6.97 -18.68
N ASP A 200 17.55 5.83 -19.13
CA ASP A 200 18.91 5.31 -18.95
C ASP A 200 19.38 5.15 -17.48
N ARG A 201 18.51 5.37 -16.48
CA ARG A 201 18.87 5.22 -15.07
C ARG A 201 18.88 3.77 -14.63
N ARG A 202 19.84 3.43 -13.78
CA ARG A 202 19.92 2.13 -13.13
C ARG A 202 18.99 2.12 -11.91
N VAL A 203 18.12 1.11 -11.84
CA VAL A 203 17.12 0.98 -10.78
C VAL A 203 17.31 -0.32 -10.02
N SER A 204 17.45 -0.23 -8.70
CA SER A 204 17.42 -1.38 -7.80
C SER A 204 16.02 -1.52 -7.20
N ILE A 205 15.45 -2.72 -7.28
CA ILE A 205 14.15 -3.04 -6.70
C ILE A 205 14.32 -4.25 -5.78
N SER A 206 13.80 -4.16 -4.55
CA SER A 206 13.68 -5.32 -3.68
C SER A 206 12.33 -6.00 -3.85
N GLY A 207 12.28 -7.29 -3.50
CA GLY A 207 11.11 -8.11 -3.72
C GLY A 207 11.04 -8.70 -5.14
N SER A 208 10.12 -9.63 -5.31
CA SER A 208 9.77 -10.26 -6.59
C SER A 208 8.28 -10.60 -6.63
N GLY A 209 7.51 -9.99 -5.73
CA GLY A 209 6.06 -10.07 -5.70
C GLY A 209 5.42 -8.97 -6.54
N ASN A 210 4.11 -8.84 -6.42
CA ASN A 210 3.26 -7.96 -7.23
C ASN A 210 3.80 -6.52 -7.32
N VAL A 211 4.12 -5.88 -6.19
CA VAL A 211 4.60 -4.49 -6.18
C VAL A 211 5.93 -4.35 -6.93
N ALA A 212 6.87 -5.25 -6.68
CA ALA A 212 8.19 -5.22 -7.34
C ALA A 212 8.10 -5.48 -8.84
N GLN A 213 7.27 -6.45 -9.26
CA GLN A 213 7.06 -6.79 -10.67
C GLN A 213 6.53 -5.59 -11.45
N TYR A 214 5.48 -4.94 -10.96
CA TYR A 214 4.89 -3.79 -11.66
C TYR A 214 5.68 -2.50 -11.48
N ALA A 215 6.44 -2.33 -10.40
CA ALA A 215 7.42 -1.24 -10.31
C ALA A 215 8.52 -1.41 -11.37
N ALA A 216 8.99 -2.65 -11.60
CA ALA A 216 9.95 -2.96 -12.64
C ALA A 216 9.37 -2.69 -14.05
N ASP A 217 8.16 -3.17 -14.31
CA ASP A 217 7.47 -2.99 -15.58
C ASP A 217 7.34 -1.50 -15.95
N LYS A 218 6.80 -0.68 -15.04
CA LYS A 218 6.64 0.76 -15.29
C LYS A 218 7.96 1.51 -15.36
N ALA A 219 8.96 1.16 -14.55
CA ALA A 219 10.27 1.79 -14.62
C ALA A 219 10.95 1.50 -15.96
N MET A 220 10.85 0.26 -16.47
CA MET A 220 11.36 -0.12 -17.79
C MET A 220 10.60 0.55 -18.93
N GLU A 221 9.28 0.71 -18.84
CA GLU A 221 8.47 1.48 -19.80
C GLU A 221 8.95 2.93 -19.90
N LEU A 222 9.41 3.51 -18.78
CA LEU A 222 10.00 4.87 -18.72
C LEU A 222 11.49 4.92 -19.10
N GLY A 223 12.05 3.83 -19.67
CA GLY A 223 13.41 3.77 -20.19
C GLY A 223 14.49 3.41 -19.16
N ALA A 224 14.12 2.97 -17.95
CA ALA A 224 15.10 2.60 -16.94
C ALA A 224 15.69 1.20 -17.16
N LYS A 225 16.90 1.00 -16.62
CA LYS A 225 17.58 -0.31 -16.53
C LYS A 225 17.34 -0.89 -15.14
N VAL A 226 16.36 -1.78 -14.99
CA VAL A 226 16.13 -2.49 -13.72
C VAL A 226 17.20 -3.57 -13.58
N VAL A 227 18.08 -3.38 -12.61
CA VAL A 227 19.29 -4.22 -12.45
C VAL A 227 19.18 -5.25 -11.34
N THR A 228 18.20 -5.11 -10.43
CA THR A 228 17.98 -6.08 -9.36
C THR A 228 16.51 -6.38 -9.12
N LEU A 229 16.25 -7.61 -8.68
CA LEU A 229 15.05 -8.04 -7.95
C LEU A 229 15.51 -8.96 -6.82
N SER A 230 14.74 -9.09 -5.74
CA SER A 230 15.14 -9.95 -4.61
C SER A 230 13.98 -10.78 -4.05
N ASP A 231 14.30 -11.82 -3.32
CA ASP A 231 13.39 -12.52 -2.42
C ASP A 231 14.10 -12.87 -1.10
N SER A 232 13.45 -13.65 -0.24
CA SER A 232 14.04 -14.03 1.05
C SER A 232 15.34 -14.85 0.95
N ASP A 233 15.65 -15.43 -0.21
CA ASP A 233 16.83 -16.26 -0.43
C ASP A 233 18.03 -15.46 -0.95
N GLY A 234 17.78 -14.27 -1.53
CA GLY A 234 18.83 -13.40 -2.05
C GLY A 234 18.40 -12.49 -3.18
N THR A 235 19.36 -11.98 -3.92
CA THR A 235 19.19 -10.97 -4.97
C THR A 235 19.59 -11.50 -6.32
N LEU A 236 18.69 -11.33 -7.31
CA LEU A 236 18.99 -11.39 -8.73
C LEU A 236 19.71 -10.11 -9.14
N VAL A 237 20.83 -10.23 -9.83
CA VAL A 237 21.59 -9.09 -10.39
C VAL A 237 21.73 -9.26 -11.90
N CYS A 238 21.24 -8.28 -12.66
CA CYS A 238 21.34 -8.20 -14.12
C CYS A 238 22.01 -6.86 -14.49
N GLU A 239 23.32 -6.85 -14.63
CA GLU A 239 24.11 -5.62 -14.85
C GLU A 239 23.67 -4.82 -16.08
N GLY A 240 23.24 -5.50 -17.14
CA GLY A 240 22.72 -4.88 -18.37
C GLY A 240 21.27 -4.39 -18.28
N GLY A 241 20.60 -4.66 -17.17
CA GLY A 241 19.16 -4.46 -17.00
C GLY A 241 18.31 -5.64 -17.49
N LEU A 242 17.19 -5.87 -16.84
CA LEU A 242 16.19 -6.86 -17.26
C LEU A 242 15.55 -6.43 -18.58
N THR A 243 15.20 -7.39 -19.42
CA THR A 243 14.35 -7.16 -20.60
C THR A 243 12.88 -7.38 -20.26
N HIS A 244 11.95 -6.79 -21.05
CA HIS A 244 10.52 -7.04 -20.87
C HIS A 244 10.19 -8.55 -20.97
N GLY A 245 10.82 -9.30 -21.86
CA GLY A 245 10.63 -10.75 -21.94
C GLY A 245 11.07 -11.47 -20.68
N MET A 246 12.24 -11.14 -20.12
CA MET A 246 12.69 -11.71 -18.84
C MET A 246 11.75 -11.38 -17.69
N LEU A 247 11.18 -10.16 -17.67
CA LEU A 247 10.22 -9.78 -16.64
C LEU A 247 8.90 -10.55 -16.76
N GLN A 248 8.40 -10.75 -17.98
CA GLN A 248 7.21 -11.58 -18.25
C GLN A 248 7.43 -13.04 -17.82
N ASP A 249 8.58 -13.63 -18.20
CA ASP A 249 8.96 -14.98 -17.78
C ASP A 249 9.03 -15.07 -16.23
N LEU A 250 9.58 -14.04 -15.58
CA LEU A 250 9.63 -13.98 -14.11
C LEU A 250 8.24 -13.92 -13.50
N MET A 251 7.35 -13.11 -14.05
CA MET A 251 5.98 -13.00 -13.57
C MET A 251 5.25 -14.35 -13.68
N GLU A 252 5.35 -15.03 -14.79
CA GLU A 252 4.81 -16.38 -14.98
C GLU A 252 5.42 -17.37 -13.97
N PHE A 253 6.76 -17.38 -13.85
CA PHE A 253 7.48 -18.27 -12.94
C PHE A 253 7.10 -18.05 -11.47
N LYS A 254 6.93 -16.79 -11.04
CA LYS A 254 6.59 -16.45 -9.65
C LYS A 254 5.10 -16.64 -9.34
N ASN A 255 4.22 -16.20 -10.24
CA ASN A 255 2.80 -16.07 -9.94
C ASN A 255 2.04 -17.39 -10.23
N VAL A 256 2.44 -18.13 -11.26
CA VAL A 256 1.81 -19.40 -11.66
C VAL A 256 2.56 -20.60 -11.11
N GLN A 257 3.87 -20.70 -11.37
CA GLN A 257 4.67 -21.83 -10.93
C GLN A 257 5.13 -21.75 -9.47
N ARG A 258 4.99 -20.56 -8.82
CA ARG A 258 5.39 -20.28 -7.43
C ARG A 258 6.88 -20.55 -7.16
N GLY A 259 7.72 -20.38 -8.19
CA GLY A 259 9.16 -20.63 -8.15
C GLY A 259 9.94 -19.62 -7.30
N ARG A 260 11.20 -19.94 -7.02
CA ARG A 260 12.13 -19.08 -6.26
C ARG A 260 13.06 -18.36 -7.22
N LEU A 261 13.52 -17.13 -6.90
CA LEU A 261 14.43 -16.36 -7.76
C LEU A 261 15.72 -17.09 -8.08
N LYS A 262 16.26 -17.86 -7.13
CA LYS A 262 17.45 -18.67 -7.33
C LYS A 262 17.31 -19.61 -8.53
N ASP A 263 16.15 -20.28 -8.64
CA ASP A 263 15.90 -21.24 -9.71
C ASP A 263 15.68 -20.53 -11.05
N PHE A 264 14.98 -19.41 -11.03
CA PHE A 264 14.82 -18.52 -12.20
C PHE A 264 16.18 -18.05 -12.73
N CYS A 265 17.05 -17.55 -11.85
CA CYS A 265 18.39 -17.12 -12.24
C CYS A 265 19.23 -18.24 -12.87
N LYS A 266 19.11 -19.48 -12.37
CA LYS A 266 19.77 -20.63 -12.94
C LYS A 266 19.26 -20.94 -14.37
N GLN A 267 17.95 -20.86 -14.58
CA GLN A 267 17.34 -21.09 -15.92
C GLN A 267 17.76 -20.04 -16.94
N HIS A 268 17.79 -18.77 -16.55
CA HIS A 268 18.09 -17.64 -17.42
C HIS A 268 19.59 -17.24 -17.43
N LYS A 269 20.46 -17.99 -16.75
CA LYS A 269 21.91 -17.72 -16.62
C LYS A 269 22.21 -16.34 -16.06
N LEU A 270 21.38 -15.86 -15.13
CA LEU A 270 21.55 -14.59 -14.42
C LEU A 270 22.32 -14.81 -13.12
N LYS A 271 23.02 -13.77 -12.67
CA LYS A 271 23.72 -13.78 -11.40
C LYS A 271 22.73 -13.79 -10.24
N PHE A 272 22.93 -14.69 -9.28
CA PHE A 272 22.16 -14.73 -8.03
C PHE A 272 23.12 -14.63 -6.84
N GLU A 273 22.87 -13.67 -5.96
CA GLU A 273 23.66 -13.46 -4.75
C GLU A 273 22.86 -13.91 -3.53
N ALA A 274 23.15 -15.12 -3.07
CA ALA A 274 22.46 -15.75 -1.96
C ALA A 274 22.64 -14.97 -0.64
N GLY A 275 21.55 -14.77 0.09
CA GLY A 275 21.53 -14.11 1.39
C GLY A 275 21.81 -12.61 1.38
N LYS A 276 22.01 -12.01 0.20
CA LYS A 276 22.27 -10.57 0.09
C LYS A 276 21.01 -9.78 -0.29
N ARG A 277 20.88 -8.60 0.29
CA ARG A 277 19.92 -7.57 -0.12
C ARG A 277 20.45 -6.79 -1.32
N PRO A 278 19.60 -6.14 -2.14
CA PRO A 278 20.04 -5.51 -3.39
C PRO A 278 20.79 -4.18 -3.21
N TRP A 279 20.87 -3.63 -2.01
CA TRP A 279 21.27 -2.25 -1.74
C TRP A 279 22.76 -1.94 -1.89
N HIS A 280 23.60 -2.97 -2.06
CA HIS A 280 25.03 -2.82 -2.35
C HIS A 280 25.33 -2.60 -3.83
N VAL A 281 24.36 -2.84 -4.73
CA VAL A 281 24.51 -2.65 -6.17
C VAL A 281 24.45 -1.17 -6.51
N PRO A 282 25.43 -0.59 -7.25
CA PRO A 282 25.40 0.83 -7.63
C PRO A 282 24.21 1.14 -8.55
N VAL A 283 23.38 2.10 -8.14
CA VAL A 283 22.17 2.51 -8.87
C VAL A 283 21.86 3.99 -8.64
N ASP A 284 21.11 4.58 -9.57
CA ASP A 284 20.59 5.95 -9.44
C ASP A 284 19.31 5.99 -8.58
N ILE A 285 18.48 4.96 -8.66
CA ILE A 285 17.15 4.91 -8.03
C ILE A 285 17.00 3.59 -7.28
N ALA A 286 16.48 3.65 -6.07
CA ALA A 286 16.15 2.48 -5.26
C ALA A 286 14.65 2.47 -4.91
N LEU A 287 14.00 1.33 -5.19
CA LEU A 287 12.58 1.11 -4.93
C LEU A 287 12.40 -0.08 -3.97
N PRO A 288 12.35 0.17 -2.64
CA PRO A 288 12.10 -0.88 -1.66
C PRO A 288 10.64 -1.39 -1.77
N CYS A 289 10.45 -2.60 -2.31
CA CYS A 289 9.15 -3.17 -2.65
C CYS A 289 8.86 -4.54 -2.00
N ALA A 290 9.69 -4.98 -1.03
CA ALA A 290 9.54 -6.29 -0.41
C ALA A 290 8.79 -6.24 0.93
N THR A 291 9.49 -5.96 2.01
CA THR A 291 8.94 -6.10 3.36
C THR A 291 9.34 -4.95 4.29
N GLN A 292 8.64 -4.86 5.42
CA GLN A 292 8.94 -3.90 6.47
C GLN A 292 10.37 -4.09 7.01
N ASN A 293 11.07 -2.99 7.28
CA ASN A 293 12.42 -2.93 7.84
C ASN A 293 13.48 -3.71 7.03
N GLU A 294 13.32 -3.81 5.74
CA GLU A 294 14.28 -4.47 4.85
C GLU A 294 15.51 -3.62 4.48
N LEU A 295 15.46 -2.32 4.71
CA LEU A 295 16.52 -1.37 4.40
C LEU A 295 16.96 -0.68 5.70
N ASP A 296 18.14 -1.04 6.21
CA ASP A 296 18.69 -0.51 7.45
C ASP A 296 19.71 0.62 7.22
N ALA A 297 20.29 1.14 8.31
CA ALA A 297 21.25 2.24 8.25
C ALA A 297 22.52 1.90 7.44
N ALA A 298 22.98 0.64 7.45
CA ALA A 298 24.13 0.21 6.68
C ALA A 298 23.80 0.17 5.18
N ASP A 299 22.64 -0.34 4.82
CA ASP A 299 22.12 -0.35 3.45
C ASP A 299 21.99 1.09 2.91
N ALA A 300 21.45 2.01 3.71
CA ALA A 300 21.31 3.42 3.34
C ALA A 300 22.67 4.07 3.06
N LYS A 301 23.66 3.80 3.90
CA LYS A 301 25.04 4.29 3.68
C LYS A 301 25.67 3.75 2.40
N HIS A 302 25.44 2.47 2.07
CA HIS A 302 25.90 1.88 0.81
C HIS A 302 25.23 2.54 -0.40
N LEU A 303 23.91 2.73 -0.39
CA LEU A 303 23.20 3.42 -1.46
C LEU A 303 23.71 4.85 -1.66
N ILE A 304 23.88 5.61 -0.57
CA ILE A 304 24.39 6.98 -0.63
C ILE A 304 25.81 7.02 -1.17
N ALA A 305 26.70 6.14 -0.68
CA ALA A 305 28.09 6.05 -1.17
C ALA A 305 28.17 5.69 -2.65
N ASN A 306 27.21 4.89 -3.15
CA ASN A 306 27.08 4.51 -4.54
C ASN A 306 26.36 5.57 -5.41
N GLY A 307 25.98 6.71 -4.85
CA GLY A 307 25.44 7.86 -5.59
C GLY A 307 23.94 7.79 -5.85
N VAL A 308 23.14 7.05 -5.05
CA VAL A 308 21.69 7.03 -5.20
C VAL A 308 21.07 8.43 -5.11
N VAL A 309 20.25 8.80 -6.07
CA VAL A 309 19.59 10.12 -6.12
C VAL A 309 18.17 10.08 -5.59
N CYS A 310 17.48 8.94 -5.73
CA CYS A 310 16.08 8.80 -5.35
C CYS A 310 15.81 7.44 -4.70
N VAL A 311 15.10 7.48 -3.56
CA VAL A 311 14.58 6.30 -2.87
C VAL A 311 13.08 6.50 -2.69
N ALA A 312 12.24 5.63 -3.28
CA ALA A 312 10.79 5.70 -3.15
C ALA A 312 10.23 4.35 -2.70
N GLU A 313 9.57 4.34 -1.56
CA GLU A 313 9.09 3.13 -0.91
C GLU A 313 7.84 2.56 -1.59
N GLY A 314 7.92 1.35 -2.15
CA GLY A 314 6.79 0.57 -2.66
C GLY A 314 6.14 -0.30 -1.58
N ALA A 315 6.93 -0.80 -0.62
CA ALA A 315 6.44 -1.51 0.56
C ALA A 315 5.96 -0.56 1.67
N ASN A 316 5.32 -1.11 2.70
CA ASN A 316 4.96 -0.33 3.89
C ASN A 316 6.13 -0.34 4.87
N MET A 317 6.67 0.85 5.17
CA MET A 317 7.80 1.08 6.11
C MET A 317 8.99 0.15 5.86
N PRO A 318 9.52 0.05 4.63
CA PRO A 318 10.66 -0.83 4.35
C PRO A 318 11.98 -0.30 4.92
N SER A 319 12.12 1.03 5.07
CA SER A 319 13.30 1.66 5.65
C SER A 319 13.18 1.82 7.16
N THR A 320 14.24 1.53 7.90
CA THR A 320 14.31 1.85 9.33
C THR A 320 14.41 3.37 9.54
N LEU A 321 14.08 3.85 10.73
CA LEU A 321 14.14 5.28 11.02
C LEU A 321 15.54 5.86 10.80
N GLU A 322 16.57 5.13 11.21
CA GLU A 322 17.97 5.52 11.04
C GLU A 322 18.35 5.60 9.55
N ALA A 323 17.85 4.69 8.72
CA ALA A 323 18.07 4.75 7.27
C ALA A 323 17.44 6.00 6.66
N VAL A 324 16.22 6.33 7.08
CA VAL A 324 15.52 7.57 6.65
C VAL A 324 16.32 8.81 7.04
N GLU A 325 16.84 8.87 8.27
CA GLU A 325 17.67 9.99 8.72
C GLU A 325 18.94 10.14 7.87
N HIS A 326 19.58 9.04 7.47
CA HIS A 326 20.74 9.09 6.57
C HIS A 326 20.39 9.63 5.20
N PHE A 327 19.28 9.20 4.59
CA PHE A 327 18.84 9.74 3.28
C PHE A 327 18.54 11.23 3.35
N LEU A 328 17.83 11.67 4.38
CA LEU A 328 17.51 13.10 4.57
C LEU A 328 18.76 13.95 4.79
N ALA A 329 19.70 13.46 5.59
CA ALA A 329 20.97 14.15 5.85
C ALA A 329 21.86 14.25 4.61
N ALA A 330 21.84 13.23 3.73
CA ALA A 330 22.59 13.22 2.47
C ALA A 330 21.93 14.04 1.34
N GLY A 331 20.72 14.57 1.55
CA GLY A 331 19.97 15.28 0.51
C GLY A 331 19.44 14.36 -0.61
N THR A 332 19.39 13.06 -0.36
CA THR A 332 18.75 12.09 -1.26
C THR A 332 17.24 12.36 -1.32
N LEU A 333 16.63 12.30 -2.50
CA LEU A 333 15.19 12.35 -2.65
C LEU A 333 14.58 11.09 -2.01
N TYR A 334 13.96 11.23 -0.86
CA TYR A 334 13.36 10.11 -0.14
C TYR A 334 11.85 10.27 0.01
N ALA A 335 11.08 9.28 -0.43
CA ALA A 335 9.62 9.25 -0.31
C ALA A 335 9.16 8.13 0.63
N PRO A 336 8.38 8.44 1.68
CA PRO A 336 7.80 7.44 2.57
C PRO A 336 6.67 6.67 1.89
N GLY A 337 6.54 5.39 2.21
CA GLY A 337 5.56 4.47 1.60
C GLY A 337 4.12 4.98 1.61
N LYS A 338 3.68 5.65 2.69
CA LYS A 338 2.31 6.20 2.75
C LYS A 338 1.99 7.19 1.61
N ALA A 339 2.99 7.85 1.02
CA ALA A 339 2.82 8.71 -0.13
C ALA A 339 3.11 7.96 -1.44
N SER A 340 4.31 7.37 -1.57
CA SER A 340 4.76 6.76 -2.82
C SER A 340 3.98 5.49 -3.18
N ASN A 341 3.58 4.66 -2.22
CA ASN A 341 2.82 3.43 -2.50
C ASN A 341 1.29 3.60 -2.42
N ALA A 342 0.79 4.82 -2.38
CA ALA A 342 -0.64 5.11 -2.27
C ALA A 342 -1.45 4.68 -3.53
N GLY A 343 -0.79 4.33 -4.63
CA GLY A 343 -1.44 3.90 -5.86
C GLY A 343 -2.45 2.77 -5.67
N GLY A 344 -2.13 1.78 -4.85
CA GLY A 344 -3.05 0.67 -4.58
C GLY A 344 -4.35 1.10 -3.92
N VAL A 345 -4.31 2.00 -2.94
CA VAL A 345 -5.53 2.52 -2.30
C VAL A 345 -6.22 3.57 -3.18
N ALA A 346 -5.48 4.34 -3.97
CA ALA A 346 -6.05 5.25 -4.97
C ALA A 346 -6.91 4.48 -5.97
N THR A 347 -6.40 3.40 -6.55
CA THR A 347 -7.17 2.53 -7.46
C THR A 347 -8.34 1.86 -6.76
N SER A 348 -8.23 1.53 -5.47
CA SER A 348 -9.39 1.08 -4.70
C SER A 348 -10.48 2.15 -4.60
N GLY A 349 -10.12 3.43 -4.42
CA GLY A 349 -11.08 4.54 -4.47
C GLY A 349 -11.68 4.76 -5.86
N LEU A 350 -10.88 4.57 -6.91
CA LEU A 350 -11.40 4.58 -8.30
C LEU A 350 -12.37 3.42 -8.55
N GLU A 351 -12.13 2.23 -7.97
CA GLU A 351 -13.08 1.12 -7.99
C GLU A 351 -14.41 1.49 -7.31
N MET A 352 -14.35 2.16 -6.14
CA MET A 352 -15.55 2.68 -5.48
C MET A 352 -16.30 3.67 -6.38
N SER A 353 -15.61 4.59 -7.04
CA SER A 353 -16.21 5.55 -7.97
C SER A 353 -16.89 4.88 -9.17
N GLN A 354 -16.22 3.91 -9.80
CA GLN A 354 -16.79 3.10 -10.89
C GLN A 354 -18.06 2.38 -10.43
N ASN A 355 -18.01 1.80 -9.22
CA ASN A 355 -19.15 1.08 -8.66
C ASN A 355 -20.34 2.00 -8.34
N ALA A 356 -20.09 3.19 -7.80
CA ALA A 356 -21.13 4.18 -7.52
C ALA A 356 -21.83 4.68 -8.81
N MET A 357 -21.06 4.86 -9.87
CA MET A 357 -21.59 5.22 -11.19
C MET A 357 -22.18 4.05 -11.97
N ARG A 358 -21.95 2.81 -11.55
CA ARG A 358 -22.28 1.57 -12.27
C ARG A 358 -21.63 1.51 -13.65
N LEU A 359 -20.39 1.98 -13.75
CA LEU A 359 -19.58 1.98 -14.96
C LEU A 359 -18.28 1.22 -14.71
N SER A 360 -17.67 0.76 -15.79
CA SER A 360 -16.30 0.22 -15.79
C SER A 360 -15.44 1.08 -16.71
N TRP A 361 -14.28 1.48 -16.23
CA TRP A 361 -13.29 2.21 -17.01
C TRP A 361 -12.30 1.26 -17.68
N THR A 362 -11.78 1.67 -18.82
CA THR A 362 -10.69 0.98 -19.51
C THR A 362 -9.39 1.05 -18.70
N HIS A 363 -8.44 0.19 -19.04
CA HIS A 363 -7.11 0.20 -18.42
C HIS A 363 -6.47 1.60 -18.49
N SER A 364 -6.51 2.24 -19.66
CA SER A 364 -5.93 3.57 -19.90
C SER A 364 -6.62 4.68 -19.09
N GLU A 365 -7.94 4.63 -18.93
CA GLU A 365 -8.67 5.60 -18.09
C GLU A 365 -8.30 5.48 -16.62
N VAL A 366 -8.13 4.25 -16.11
CA VAL A 366 -7.70 4.04 -14.73
C VAL A 366 -6.25 4.47 -14.55
N ASP A 367 -5.36 4.15 -15.49
CA ASP A 367 -3.94 4.54 -15.44
C ASP A 367 -3.76 6.05 -15.45
N LEU A 368 -4.46 6.76 -16.34
CA LEU A 368 -4.45 8.23 -16.39
C LEU A 368 -4.86 8.84 -15.03
N ARG A 369 -5.97 8.37 -14.46
CA ARG A 369 -6.45 8.87 -13.16
C ARG A 369 -5.49 8.52 -12.02
N LEU A 370 -4.90 7.33 -12.05
CA LEU A 370 -3.88 6.93 -11.08
C LEU A 370 -2.67 7.86 -11.15
N HIS A 371 -2.19 8.16 -12.35
CA HIS A 371 -1.06 9.07 -12.56
C HIS A 371 -1.38 10.49 -12.03
N GLU A 372 -2.55 11.02 -12.35
CA GLU A 372 -3.02 12.31 -11.82
C GLU A 372 -3.06 12.34 -10.29
N ILE A 373 -3.63 11.30 -9.67
CA ILE A 373 -3.67 11.19 -8.20
C ILE A 373 -2.26 11.16 -7.62
N MET A 374 -1.33 10.38 -8.18
CA MET A 374 0.04 10.31 -7.68
C MET A 374 0.77 11.65 -7.82
N LYS A 375 0.51 12.39 -8.88
CA LYS A 375 1.00 13.76 -9.07
C LYS A 375 0.44 14.73 -8.03
N ASP A 376 -0.85 14.62 -7.73
CA ASP A 376 -1.50 15.44 -6.69
C ASP A 376 -0.95 15.13 -5.29
N ILE A 377 -0.73 13.84 -4.97
CA ILE A 377 -0.09 13.43 -3.72
C ILE A 377 1.30 14.05 -3.62
N HIS A 378 2.10 13.96 -4.68
CA HIS A 378 3.43 14.58 -4.73
C HIS A 378 3.35 16.10 -4.52
N GLY A 379 2.46 16.79 -5.24
CA GLY A 379 2.26 18.24 -5.10
C GLY A 379 1.86 18.67 -3.70
N ASN A 380 1.00 17.89 -3.03
CA ASN A 380 0.61 18.14 -1.64
C ASN A 380 1.79 17.90 -0.68
N CYS A 381 2.60 16.86 -0.90
CA CYS A 381 3.81 16.63 -0.11
C CYS A 381 4.82 17.79 -0.27
N VAL A 382 4.99 18.30 -1.48
CA VAL A 382 5.85 19.47 -1.76
C VAL A 382 5.35 20.70 -1.01
N ARG A 383 4.05 21.03 -1.17
CA ARG A 383 3.43 22.22 -0.53
C ARG A 383 3.70 22.30 0.97
N HIS A 384 3.76 21.16 1.66
CA HIS A 384 3.93 21.10 3.11
C HIS A 384 5.33 20.68 3.57
N GLY A 385 6.18 20.20 2.66
CA GLY A 385 7.51 19.70 2.97
C GLY A 385 8.66 20.52 2.40
N GLU A 386 8.36 21.51 1.53
CA GLU A 386 9.39 22.35 0.91
C GLU A 386 10.04 23.28 1.92
N ARG A 387 11.37 23.34 1.89
CA ARG A 387 12.21 24.17 2.74
C ARG A 387 12.65 25.44 1.99
N LYS A 388 13.19 26.41 2.71
CA LYS A 388 13.64 27.69 2.16
C LYS A 388 14.75 27.55 1.09
N ASP A 389 15.52 26.49 1.14
CA ASP A 389 16.59 26.16 0.19
C ASP A 389 16.09 25.41 -1.07
N GLY A 390 14.77 25.20 -1.19
CA GLY A 390 14.15 24.49 -2.30
C GLY A 390 14.18 22.95 -2.17
N THR A 391 14.79 22.40 -1.11
CA THR A 391 14.74 20.97 -0.82
C THR A 391 13.37 20.59 -0.26
N VAL A 392 12.97 19.33 -0.44
CA VAL A 392 11.68 18.82 0.04
C VAL A 392 11.88 17.69 1.03
N ASN A 393 11.35 17.85 2.23
CA ASN A 393 11.19 16.75 3.17
C ASN A 393 9.83 16.06 2.93
N TYR A 394 9.81 15.02 2.10
CA TYR A 394 8.59 14.30 1.76
C TYR A 394 7.96 13.55 2.95
N VAL A 395 8.75 13.20 3.98
CA VAL A 395 8.22 12.57 5.21
C VAL A 395 7.36 13.59 5.98
N GLU A 396 7.88 14.78 6.19
CA GLU A 396 7.15 15.89 6.84
C GLU A 396 5.96 16.30 5.98
N GLY A 397 6.20 16.49 4.67
CA GLY A 397 5.18 16.88 3.70
C GLY A 397 3.99 15.94 3.69
N ALA A 398 4.22 14.62 3.62
CA ALA A 398 3.16 13.61 3.64
C ALA A 398 2.38 13.62 4.97
N ASN A 399 3.06 13.72 6.10
CA ASN A 399 2.42 13.74 7.40
C ASN A 399 1.55 14.99 7.60
N VAL A 400 2.07 16.16 7.24
CA VAL A 400 1.33 17.43 7.37
C VAL A 400 0.18 17.50 6.38
N ALA A 401 0.38 17.12 5.11
CA ALA A 401 -0.67 17.12 4.09
C ALA A 401 -1.86 16.22 4.49
N GLY A 402 -1.58 15.00 4.92
CA GLY A 402 -2.61 14.08 5.41
C GLY A 402 -3.32 14.63 6.64
N PHE A 403 -2.57 15.14 7.61
CA PHE A 403 -3.12 15.75 8.83
C PHE A 403 -4.05 16.93 8.51
N VAL A 404 -3.60 17.89 7.74
CA VAL A 404 -4.37 19.12 7.43
C VAL A 404 -5.73 18.78 6.81
N LYS A 405 -5.75 17.87 5.83
CA LYS A 405 -7.00 17.48 5.17
C LYS A 405 -8.01 16.87 6.15
N ILE A 406 -7.56 15.96 7.03
CA ILE A 406 -8.42 15.34 8.03
C ILE A 406 -8.85 16.36 9.07
N ALA A 407 -7.91 17.15 9.58
CA ALA A 407 -8.13 18.12 10.64
C ALA A 407 -9.10 19.23 10.22
N ASP A 408 -8.96 19.76 9.00
CA ASP A 408 -9.88 20.76 8.45
C ASP A 408 -11.30 20.21 8.30
N ALA A 409 -11.45 18.96 7.86
CA ALA A 409 -12.74 18.30 7.77
C ALA A 409 -13.38 18.11 9.18
N MET A 410 -12.59 17.62 10.15
CA MET A 410 -13.04 17.45 11.53
C MET A 410 -13.44 18.76 12.20
N LEU A 411 -12.68 19.85 11.97
CA LEU A 411 -13.02 21.17 12.50
C LEU A 411 -14.27 21.75 11.87
N ALA A 412 -14.45 21.57 10.54
CA ALA A 412 -15.64 22.04 9.83
C ALA A 412 -16.92 21.30 10.25
N GLN A 413 -16.82 20.03 10.59
CA GLN A 413 -17.95 19.20 11.03
C GLN A 413 -18.26 19.32 12.53
N GLY A 414 -17.37 19.93 13.30
CA GLY A 414 -17.53 20.12 14.73
C GLY A 414 -17.13 18.90 15.58
N VAL A 415 -17.70 18.81 16.78
CA VAL A 415 -17.47 17.70 17.71
C VAL A 415 -18.65 16.73 17.59
N CYS A 416 -18.47 15.70 16.76
CA CYS A 416 -19.46 14.64 16.53
C CYS A 416 -18.84 13.25 16.78
#